data_b98bb64bb794e4b5d618a8ffc68aae64
#
_entry.id   b98bb64bb794e4b5d618a8ffc68aae64
#
_cell.length_a   1.000
_cell.length_b   1.000
_cell.length_c   1.000
_cell.angle_alpha   90.00
_cell.angle_beta   90.00
_cell.angle_gamma   90.00
#
_symmetry.space_group_name_H-M   'P 1'
#
loop_
_entity.id
_entity.type
_entity.pdbx_description
1 polymer ?
#
loop_
_entity_poly.entity_id
_entity_poly.type
_entity_poly.pdbx_seq_one_letter_code
_entity_poly.pdbx_strand_id
1 'polypeptide(L)'
;MEAKVSYGQQGNDNILLNSTTRDYYAYQDIYGINDFGDGKPVLTLKKQGNRDLKWETSKNLNAGFEISLFNNRVNVNADYFERKVSDMIYTLPLAISNSGPYVKYGNIGDMYNKGVQANINVDIIKTQDLQWNFYANATHYKNKITKLPEQQRATGLVSGLFVLAEGGDRYTYYLKEFAGVNPENGDALWYKNTFNPATQKIEKTITNDNKEATNYNTGKSAIPKVYGGFGTDITYKRVNLSVNLHTSLADMDMMISTDLCSILTHMVLTIQLILIKHGLRKTRQRLFHVWI
;
A
#
# COMPACT_ATOMS: atom_id res chain seq x y z
N MET A 1 -7.85 -28.40 -18.13
CA MET A 1 -8.57 -27.54 -17.19
C MET A 1 -8.29 -28.03 -15.78
N GLU A 2 -7.84 -27.16 -14.90
CA GLU A 2 -7.54 -27.48 -13.51
C GLU A 2 -8.20 -26.44 -12.61
N ALA A 3 -8.80 -26.88 -11.50
CA ALA A 3 -9.33 -26.02 -10.45
C ALA A 3 -8.47 -26.16 -9.20
N LYS A 4 -8.18 -25.05 -8.55
CA LYS A 4 -7.28 -24.98 -7.38
C LYS A 4 -8.01 -24.27 -6.24
N VAL A 5 -7.98 -24.86 -5.04
CA VAL A 5 -8.47 -24.20 -3.83
C VAL A 5 -7.46 -24.44 -2.72
N SER A 6 -7.08 -23.40 -2.03
CA SER A 6 -6.22 -23.49 -0.86
C SER A 6 -6.72 -22.61 0.28
N TYR A 7 -6.59 -23.11 1.50
CA TYR A 7 -6.86 -22.38 2.72
C TYR A 7 -5.72 -22.60 3.70
N GLY A 8 -5.26 -21.52 4.34
CA GLY A 8 -4.20 -21.60 5.34
C GLY A 8 -4.36 -20.52 6.41
N GLN A 9 -3.86 -20.81 7.60
CA GLN A 9 -3.79 -19.87 8.71
C GLN A 9 -2.35 -19.79 9.22
N GLN A 10 -1.89 -18.57 9.48
CA GLN A 10 -0.54 -18.26 9.94
C GLN A 10 -0.58 -17.26 11.08
N GLY A 11 0.17 -17.51 12.14
CA GLY A 11 0.45 -16.53 13.19
C GLY A 11 1.67 -15.66 12.85
N ASN A 12 1.63 -14.41 13.26
CA ASN A 12 2.75 -13.47 13.15
C ASN A 12 2.93 -12.73 14.46
N ASP A 13 4.13 -12.83 15.03
CA ASP A 13 4.56 -12.17 16.27
C ASP A 13 5.75 -11.24 16.04
N ASN A 14 5.99 -10.84 14.78
CA ASN A 14 7.15 -10.05 14.38
C ASN A 14 7.00 -8.59 14.83
N ILE A 15 7.46 -8.29 16.04
CA ILE A 15 7.55 -6.95 16.59
C ILE A 15 9.00 -6.52 16.53
N LEU A 16 9.28 -5.35 15.98
CA LEU A 16 10.63 -4.84 15.78
C LEU A 16 10.94 -3.71 16.76
N LEU A 17 12.04 -3.81 17.48
CA LEU A 17 12.62 -2.71 18.28
C LEU A 17 13.15 -1.59 17.39
N ASN A 18 13.73 -1.97 16.24
CA ASN A 18 14.26 -1.10 15.21
C ASN A 18 14.15 -1.82 13.85
N SER A 19 14.71 -1.27 12.79
CA SER A 19 14.60 -1.84 11.44
C SER A 19 15.10 -3.28 11.28
N THR A 20 15.91 -3.77 12.22
CA THR A 20 16.58 -5.08 12.11
C THR A 20 16.43 -5.99 13.34
N THR A 21 16.13 -5.43 14.49
CA THR A 21 16.13 -6.18 15.77
C THR A 21 14.72 -6.47 16.23
N ARG A 22 14.45 -7.76 16.47
CA ARG A 22 13.15 -8.23 16.97
C ARG A 22 13.01 -7.95 18.45
N ASP A 23 11.82 -7.53 18.87
CA ASP A 23 11.45 -7.34 20.27
C ASP A 23 10.75 -8.59 20.81
N TYR A 24 11.48 -9.44 21.52
CA TYR A 24 10.95 -10.64 22.17
C TYR A 24 10.24 -10.33 23.49
N TYR A 25 10.40 -9.13 24.03
CA TYR A 25 9.88 -8.71 25.33
C TYR A 25 8.91 -7.52 25.22
N ALA A 26 8.16 -7.48 24.12
CA ALA A 26 7.17 -6.42 23.89
C ALA A 26 6.08 -6.33 24.96
N TYR A 27 5.88 -7.41 25.71
CA TYR A 27 4.91 -7.49 26.80
C TYR A 27 5.41 -6.94 28.15
N GLN A 28 6.73 -6.67 28.28
CA GLN A 28 7.35 -6.19 29.52
C GLN A 28 7.64 -4.70 29.49
N ASP A 29 7.46 -4.06 30.67
CA ASP A 29 7.96 -2.72 30.91
C ASP A 29 9.49 -2.72 31.01
N ILE A 30 10.15 -1.79 30.36
CA ILE A 30 11.60 -1.62 30.43
C ILE A 30 11.90 -0.26 31.07
N TYR A 31 12.69 -0.31 32.12
CA TYR A 31 13.17 0.89 32.83
C TYR A 31 14.62 1.14 32.52
N GLY A 32 15.00 2.40 32.38
CA GLY A 32 16.37 2.85 32.30
C GLY A 32 16.78 3.58 33.58
N ILE A 33 18.04 3.47 33.95
CA ILE A 33 18.64 4.27 35.02
C ILE A 33 19.27 5.49 34.38
N ASN A 34 18.80 6.69 34.73
CA ASN A 34 19.38 7.94 34.28
C ASN A 34 19.96 8.69 35.48
N ASP A 35 21.13 9.33 35.30
CA ASP A 35 21.68 10.31 36.23
C ASP A 35 21.46 11.70 35.64
N PHE A 36 20.71 12.53 36.33
CA PHE A 36 20.45 13.94 35.90
C PHE A 36 21.50 14.92 36.41
N GLY A 37 22.68 14.44 36.84
CA GLY A 37 23.80 15.27 37.21
C GLY A 37 23.83 15.68 38.70
N ASP A 38 22.92 15.16 39.51
CA ASP A 38 22.91 15.35 40.98
C ASP A 38 23.45 14.12 41.74
N GLY A 39 23.98 13.14 41.02
CA GLY A 39 24.53 11.91 41.59
C GLY A 39 23.46 10.93 42.09
N LYS A 40 22.18 11.20 41.84
CA LYS A 40 21.08 10.32 42.23
C LYS A 40 20.50 9.59 41.01
N PRO A 41 20.60 8.27 40.98
CA PRO A 41 20.02 7.48 39.89
C PRO A 41 18.49 7.57 39.95
N VAL A 42 17.87 7.92 38.80
CA VAL A 42 16.40 7.95 38.65
C VAL A 42 15.98 6.87 37.66
N LEU A 43 15.00 6.06 38.08
CA LEU A 43 14.36 5.08 37.21
C LEU A 43 13.38 5.77 36.26
N THR A 44 13.60 5.66 34.98
CA THR A 44 12.68 6.16 33.96
C THR A 44 12.12 5.02 33.13
N LEU A 45 10.80 5.03 32.90
CA LEU A 45 10.17 4.06 32.01
C LEU A 45 10.59 4.36 30.57
N LYS A 46 11.34 3.43 29.97
CA LYS A 46 11.82 3.53 28.57
C LYS A 46 10.87 2.92 27.58
N LYS A 47 10.14 1.90 27.98
CA LYS A 47 9.16 1.21 27.16
C LYS A 47 8.03 0.69 28.04
N GLN A 48 6.80 0.96 27.64
CA GLN A 48 5.63 0.37 28.26
C GLN A 48 5.28 -0.92 27.53
N GLY A 49 5.27 -2.03 28.26
CA GLY A 49 4.85 -3.33 27.76
C GLY A 49 3.34 -3.47 27.65
N ASN A 50 2.91 -4.53 27.00
CA ASN A 50 1.50 -4.89 26.92
C ASN A 50 1.35 -6.40 27.13
N ARG A 51 0.87 -6.81 28.31
CA ARG A 51 0.68 -8.22 28.68
C ARG A 51 -0.49 -8.89 27.95
N ASP A 52 -1.40 -8.10 27.40
CA ASP A 52 -2.56 -8.59 26.64
C ASP A 52 -2.24 -8.73 25.13
N LEU A 53 -0.97 -8.53 24.76
CA LEU A 53 -0.55 -8.59 23.36
C LEU A 53 -0.71 -10.01 22.82
N LYS A 54 -1.43 -10.13 21.71
CA LYS A 54 -1.70 -11.39 21.00
C LYS A 54 -0.95 -11.43 19.70
N TRP A 55 -0.72 -12.61 19.17
CA TRP A 55 -0.19 -12.79 17.82
C TRP A 55 -1.21 -12.32 16.79
N GLU A 56 -0.72 -11.63 15.80
CA GLU A 56 -1.50 -11.33 14.60
C GLU A 56 -1.79 -12.63 13.85
N THR A 57 -3.03 -12.84 13.46
CA THR A 57 -3.46 -14.04 12.73
C THR A 57 -3.84 -13.68 11.31
N SER A 58 -3.20 -14.31 10.33
CA SER A 58 -3.52 -14.18 8.91
C SER A 58 -4.17 -15.45 8.40
N LYS A 59 -5.40 -15.33 7.86
CA LYS A 59 -6.15 -16.39 7.19
C LYS A 59 -6.18 -16.10 5.70
N ASN A 60 -5.72 -17.06 4.89
CA ASN A 60 -5.60 -16.92 3.45
C ASN A 60 -6.48 -17.94 2.76
N LEU A 61 -7.34 -17.49 1.88
CA LEU A 61 -8.15 -18.31 0.98
C LEU A 61 -7.78 -17.94 -0.45
N ASN A 62 -7.45 -18.94 -1.26
CA ASN A 62 -7.25 -18.78 -2.69
C ASN A 62 -8.11 -19.81 -3.43
N ALA A 63 -8.79 -19.39 -4.48
CA ALA A 63 -9.57 -20.23 -5.35
C ALA A 63 -9.35 -19.77 -6.79
N GLY A 64 -8.96 -20.69 -7.67
CA GLY A 64 -8.63 -20.36 -9.04
C GLY A 64 -8.85 -21.50 -10.00
N PHE A 65 -8.73 -21.17 -11.27
CA PHE A 65 -8.77 -22.14 -12.35
C PHE A 65 -7.71 -21.83 -13.40
N GLU A 66 -7.25 -22.87 -14.05
CA GLU A 66 -6.35 -22.82 -15.18
C GLU A 66 -6.92 -23.58 -16.36
N ILE A 67 -6.95 -22.94 -17.51
CA ILE A 67 -7.48 -23.52 -18.75
C ILE A 67 -6.43 -23.37 -19.84
N SER A 68 -6.10 -24.50 -20.46
CA SER A 68 -5.25 -24.54 -21.65
C SER A 68 -6.07 -25.01 -22.86
N LEU A 69 -6.10 -24.21 -23.89
CA LEU A 69 -6.88 -24.44 -25.12
C LEU A 69 -5.96 -24.55 -26.34
N PHE A 70 -6.47 -25.16 -27.41
CA PHE A 70 -5.81 -25.26 -28.71
C PHE A 70 -4.37 -25.83 -28.62
N ASN A 71 -4.23 -27.00 -27.99
CA ASN A 71 -2.93 -27.64 -27.75
C ASN A 71 -1.95 -26.71 -27.03
N ASN A 72 -2.39 -26.12 -25.93
CA ASN A 72 -1.61 -25.18 -25.10
C ASN A 72 -1.20 -23.87 -25.78
N ARG A 73 -1.87 -23.48 -26.87
CA ARG A 73 -1.62 -22.18 -27.49
C ARG A 73 -2.22 -21.01 -26.73
N VAL A 74 -3.34 -21.26 -26.05
CA VAL A 74 -4.00 -20.26 -25.20
C VAL A 74 -4.05 -20.81 -23.79
N ASN A 75 -3.39 -20.13 -22.86
CA ASN A 75 -3.40 -20.46 -21.44
C ASN A 75 -4.01 -19.29 -20.68
N VAL A 76 -5.05 -19.58 -19.92
CA VAL A 76 -5.75 -18.61 -19.07
C VAL A 76 -5.73 -19.11 -17.65
N ASN A 77 -5.31 -18.26 -16.74
CA ASN A 77 -5.35 -18.49 -15.30
C ASN A 77 -6.12 -17.33 -14.67
N ALA A 78 -7.07 -17.64 -13.79
CA ALA A 78 -7.76 -16.64 -13.00
C ALA A 78 -7.93 -17.15 -11.56
N ASP A 79 -7.60 -16.28 -10.61
CA ASP A 79 -7.61 -16.58 -9.19
C ASP A 79 -8.37 -15.50 -8.43
N TYR A 80 -9.18 -15.94 -7.48
CA TYR A 80 -9.71 -15.14 -6.40
C TYR A 80 -8.86 -15.37 -5.16
N PHE A 81 -8.51 -14.31 -4.46
CA PHE A 81 -7.82 -14.40 -3.19
C PHE A 81 -8.50 -13.55 -2.12
N GLU A 82 -8.48 -14.05 -0.89
CA GLU A 82 -8.88 -13.29 0.29
C GLU A 82 -7.90 -13.56 1.43
N ARG A 83 -7.32 -12.50 1.97
CA ARG A 83 -6.48 -12.54 3.14
C ARG A 83 -7.12 -11.69 4.23
N LYS A 84 -7.55 -12.34 5.31
CA LYS A 84 -8.03 -11.69 6.54
C LYS A 84 -6.92 -11.68 7.56
N VAL A 85 -6.68 -10.50 8.14
CA VAL A 85 -5.74 -10.31 9.23
C VAL A 85 -6.53 -9.86 10.44
N SER A 86 -6.41 -10.61 11.53
CA SER A 86 -7.04 -10.32 12.81
C SER A 86 -5.98 -10.01 13.86
N ASP A 87 -6.35 -9.21 14.86
CA ASP A 87 -5.47 -8.81 15.96
C ASP A 87 -4.16 -8.14 15.46
N MET A 88 -4.25 -7.29 14.43
CA MET A 88 -3.08 -6.60 13.87
C MET A 88 -2.26 -5.92 14.95
N ILE A 89 -0.94 -6.15 14.95
CA ILE A 89 -0.02 -5.53 15.89
C ILE A 89 0.42 -4.17 15.35
N TYR A 90 0.27 -3.15 16.18
CA TYR A 90 0.63 -1.78 15.82
C TYR A 90 1.06 -0.97 17.04
N THR A 91 1.66 0.19 16.80
CA THR A 91 2.00 1.13 17.87
C THR A 91 0.82 2.02 18.20
N LEU A 92 0.37 1.97 19.45
CA LEU A 92 -0.69 2.83 19.96
C LEU A 92 -0.09 4.07 20.63
N PRO A 93 -0.56 5.28 20.30
CA PRO A 93 -0.12 6.48 21.02
C PRO A 93 -0.61 6.45 22.48
N LEU A 94 0.25 6.89 23.37
CA LEU A 94 -0.06 7.09 24.77
C LEU A 94 -0.30 8.56 25.05
N ALA A 95 -1.08 8.86 26.12
CA ALA A 95 -1.31 10.23 26.53
C ALA A 95 0.01 10.91 26.95
N ILE A 96 0.21 12.16 26.55
CA ILE A 96 1.41 12.95 26.84
C ILE A 96 1.61 13.19 28.35
N SER A 97 0.53 13.07 29.14
CA SER A 97 0.58 13.16 30.61
C SER A 97 1.36 12.03 31.29
N ASN A 98 1.65 10.95 30.56
CA ASN A 98 2.50 9.88 31.07
C ASN A 98 3.96 10.32 31.01
N SER A 99 4.67 10.30 32.12
CA SER A 99 6.11 10.59 32.22
C SER A 99 6.98 9.49 31.59
N GLY A 100 6.55 8.88 30.51
CA GLY A 100 7.16 7.68 29.89
C GLY A 100 7.10 7.68 28.38
N PRO A 101 7.28 6.53 27.77
CA PRO A 101 7.23 6.38 26.34
C PRO A 101 5.85 6.78 25.79
N TYR A 102 5.85 7.45 24.64
CA TYR A 102 4.63 7.97 24.02
C TYR A 102 3.87 6.93 23.19
N VAL A 103 4.40 5.71 23.08
CA VAL A 103 3.81 4.62 22.31
C VAL A 103 3.95 3.28 23.02
N LYS A 104 3.00 2.38 22.81
CA LYS A 104 3.10 0.95 23.18
C LYS A 104 2.60 0.08 22.06
N TYR A 105 3.02 -1.17 22.02
CA TYR A 105 2.46 -2.15 21.10
C TYR A 105 1.09 -2.63 21.57
N GLY A 106 0.17 -2.78 20.64
CA GLY A 106 -1.16 -3.30 20.90
C GLY A 106 -1.79 -3.92 19.67
N ASN A 107 -2.83 -4.70 19.86
CA ASN A 107 -3.63 -5.25 18.79
C ASN A 107 -4.70 -4.23 18.42
N ILE A 108 -4.63 -3.70 17.19
CA ILE A 108 -5.47 -2.58 16.77
C ILE A 108 -6.72 -2.98 16.01
N GLY A 109 -6.92 -4.26 15.74
CA GLY A 109 -8.14 -4.71 15.08
C GLY A 109 -7.89 -5.58 13.85
N ASP A 110 -8.81 -5.52 12.90
CA ASP A 110 -8.90 -6.46 11.81
C ASP A 110 -8.94 -5.74 10.47
N MET A 111 -8.35 -6.39 9.46
CA MET A 111 -8.46 -5.95 8.07
C MET A 111 -8.56 -7.13 7.12
N TYR A 112 -9.00 -6.87 5.88
CA TYR A 112 -8.89 -7.84 4.82
C TYR A 112 -8.33 -7.24 3.54
N ASN A 113 -7.69 -8.09 2.75
CA ASN A 113 -7.36 -7.86 1.35
C ASN A 113 -8.05 -8.93 0.54
N LYS A 114 -8.89 -8.56 -0.42
CA LYS A 114 -9.54 -9.49 -1.32
C LYS A 114 -9.54 -8.98 -2.74
N GLY A 115 -9.37 -9.87 -3.67
CA GLY A 115 -9.28 -9.47 -5.06
C GLY A 115 -9.33 -10.62 -6.03
N VAL A 116 -9.19 -10.25 -7.29
CA VAL A 116 -9.10 -11.18 -8.42
C VAL A 116 -7.86 -10.84 -9.22
N GLN A 117 -7.21 -11.86 -9.73
CA GLN A 117 -6.12 -11.73 -10.68
C GLN A 117 -6.39 -12.63 -11.88
N ALA A 118 -5.99 -12.17 -13.04
CA ALA A 118 -6.10 -12.96 -14.27
C ALA A 118 -4.80 -12.83 -15.07
N ASN A 119 -4.40 -13.93 -15.69
CA ASN A 119 -3.27 -14.00 -16.60
C ASN A 119 -3.71 -14.70 -17.86
N ILE A 120 -3.28 -14.18 -19.00
CA ILE A 120 -3.47 -14.81 -20.30
C ILE A 120 -2.14 -14.88 -21.02
N ASN A 121 -1.87 -16.03 -21.64
CA ASN A 121 -0.73 -16.24 -22.51
C ASN A 121 -1.20 -16.89 -23.81
N VAL A 122 -0.81 -16.33 -24.95
CA VAL A 122 -1.27 -16.77 -26.27
C VAL A 122 -0.10 -16.91 -27.23
N ASP A 123 0.15 -18.12 -27.73
CA ASP A 123 1.03 -18.37 -28.86
C ASP A 123 0.26 -18.05 -30.17
N ILE A 124 0.37 -16.83 -30.68
CA ILE A 124 -0.33 -16.36 -31.88
C ILE A 124 0.23 -17.11 -33.10
N ILE A 125 1.55 -17.16 -33.21
CA ILE A 125 2.26 -17.91 -34.27
C ILE A 125 3.29 -18.79 -33.58
N LYS A 126 3.31 -20.06 -33.99
CA LYS A 126 4.26 -21.06 -33.49
C LYS A 126 4.77 -21.92 -34.64
N THR A 127 5.78 -21.41 -35.35
CA THR A 127 6.48 -22.13 -36.42
C THR A 127 7.97 -22.27 -36.09
N GLN A 128 8.72 -23.02 -36.88
CA GLN A 128 10.17 -23.18 -36.66
C GLN A 128 10.95 -21.87 -36.81
N ASP A 129 10.56 -21.01 -37.76
CA ASP A 129 11.26 -19.78 -38.06
C ASP A 129 10.67 -18.54 -37.37
N LEU A 130 9.34 -18.54 -37.07
CA LEU A 130 8.64 -17.42 -36.47
C LEU A 130 7.81 -17.90 -35.29
N GLN A 131 8.08 -17.31 -34.15
CA GLN A 131 7.26 -17.47 -32.94
C GLN A 131 6.78 -16.11 -32.52
N TRP A 132 5.48 -16.00 -32.27
CA TRP A 132 4.86 -14.77 -31.75
C TRP A 132 3.97 -15.12 -30.57
N ASN A 133 4.37 -14.65 -29.40
CA ASN A 133 3.64 -14.83 -28.16
C ASN A 133 3.11 -13.47 -27.66
N PHE A 134 1.91 -13.49 -27.10
CA PHE A 134 1.30 -12.37 -26.40
C PHE A 134 0.93 -12.82 -25.00
N TYR A 135 1.15 -11.97 -24.02
CA TYR A 135 0.74 -12.19 -22.63
C TYR A 135 0.23 -10.93 -22.00
N ALA A 136 -0.73 -11.10 -21.08
CA ALA A 136 -1.26 -10.01 -20.27
C ALA A 136 -1.63 -10.53 -18.89
N ASN A 137 -1.51 -9.66 -17.88
CA ASN A 137 -2.00 -9.89 -16.54
C ASN A 137 -2.71 -8.66 -16.02
N ALA A 138 -3.68 -8.88 -15.14
CA ALA A 138 -4.38 -7.81 -14.45
C ALA A 138 -4.75 -8.27 -13.04
N THR A 139 -4.61 -7.38 -12.08
CA THR A 139 -5.00 -7.60 -10.69
C THR A 139 -5.86 -6.44 -10.21
N HIS A 140 -7.01 -6.77 -9.65
CA HIS A 140 -7.86 -5.85 -8.90
C HIS A 140 -8.01 -6.36 -7.48
N TYR A 141 -7.71 -5.51 -6.48
CA TYR A 141 -7.96 -5.86 -5.09
C TYR A 141 -8.45 -4.69 -4.27
N LYS A 142 -9.11 -5.00 -3.18
CA LYS A 142 -9.56 -4.06 -2.16
C LYS A 142 -8.96 -4.41 -0.82
N ASN A 143 -8.35 -3.43 -0.18
CA ASN A 143 -8.00 -3.45 1.23
C ASN A 143 -9.10 -2.78 2.02
N LYS A 144 -9.46 -3.30 3.19
CA LYS A 144 -10.42 -2.67 4.09
C LYS A 144 -10.11 -2.98 5.54
N ILE A 145 -10.05 -1.95 6.36
CA ILE A 145 -10.00 -2.03 7.81
C ILE A 145 -11.42 -2.27 8.31
N THR A 146 -11.64 -3.37 9.01
CA THR A 146 -12.98 -3.77 9.48
C THR A 146 -13.21 -3.45 10.93
N LYS A 147 -12.12 -3.33 11.72
CA LYS A 147 -12.22 -3.05 13.15
C LYS A 147 -11.02 -2.25 13.61
N LEU A 148 -11.26 -1.24 14.44
CA LEU A 148 -10.26 -0.51 15.21
C LEU A 148 -10.60 -0.57 16.71
N PRO A 149 -9.63 -0.27 17.62
CA PRO A 149 -9.90 -0.10 19.03
C PRO A 149 -10.95 0.99 19.24
N GLU A 150 -11.79 0.82 20.24
CA GLU A 150 -12.91 1.72 20.49
C GLU A 150 -12.48 3.19 20.63
N GLN A 151 -11.35 3.45 21.27
CA GLN A 151 -10.80 4.79 21.45
C GLN A 151 -10.41 5.49 20.14
N GLN A 152 -10.00 4.73 19.12
CA GLN A 152 -9.56 5.24 17.81
C GLN A 152 -10.65 5.12 16.73
N ARG A 153 -11.81 4.53 17.04
CA ARG A 153 -12.86 4.30 16.04
C ARG A 153 -13.40 5.59 15.44
N ALA A 154 -13.57 6.63 16.26
CA ALA A 154 -14.11 7.92 15.81
C ALA A 154 -13.07 8.77 15.06
N THR A 155 -11.81 8.75 15.49
CA THR A 155 -10.74 9.63 14.97
C THR A 155 -9.85 8.95 13.94
N GLY A 156 -9.83 7.62 13.93
CA GLY A 156 -8.82 6.85 13.19
C GLY A 156 -7.44 6.91 13.87
N LEU A 157 -6.50 6.19 13.27
CA LEU A 157 -5.08 6.22 13.64
C LEU A 157 -4.31 6.89 12.50
N VAL A 158 -3.74 8.07 12.77
CA VAL A 158 -2.92 8.79 11.80
C VAL A 158 -1.50 8.24 11.83
N SER A 159 -0.97 7.91 10.66
CA SER A 159 0.39 7.43 10.46
C SER A 159 1.01 8.11 9.23
N GLY A 160 1.82 9.13 9.47
CA GLY A 160 2.40 9.95 8.41
C GLY A 160 1.32 10.64 7.58
N LEU A 161 1.28 10.33 6.30
CA LEU A 161 0.34 10.92 5.33
C LEU A 161 -0.97 10.11 5.21
N PHE A 162 -1.13 9.07 6.01
CA PHE A 162 -2.27 8.15 5.92
C PHE A 162 -3.06 8.11 7.23
N VAL A 163 -4.33 7.73 7.11
CA VAL A 163 -5.21 7.48 8.24
C VAL A 163 -5.82 6.09 8.13
N LEU A 164 -5.68 5.31 9.21
CA LEU A 164 -6.38 4.06 9.37
C LEU A 164 -7.74 4.36 10.00
N ALA A 165 -8.81 4.17 9.24
CA ALA A 165 -10.18 4.37 9.69
C ALA A 165 -11.03 3.13 9.37
N GLU A 166 -12.01 2.81 10.22
CA GLU A 166 -12.94 1.71 9.93
C GLU A 166 -13.68 1.99 8.61
N GLY A 167 -13.74 0.98 7.75
CA GLY A 167 -14.36 1.11 6.43
C GLY A 167 -13.45 1.64 5.33
N GLY A 168 -12.35 2.31 5.68
CA GLY A 168 -11.29 2.75 4.79
C GLY A 168 -10.25 1.66 4.53
N ASP A 169 -9.27 1.98 3.71
CA ASP A 169 -8.10 1.14 3.52
C ASP A 169 -6.87 1.67 4.29
N ARG A 170 -5.80 0.86 4.30
CA ARG A 170 -4.58 1.19 5.04
C ARG A 170 -3.85 2.42 4.48
N TYR A 171 -4.03 2.73 3.22
CA TYR A 171 -3.34 3.81 2.50
C TYR A 171 -4.30 4.93 2.10
N THR A 172 -5.34 5.16 2.91
CA THR A 172 -6.21 6.32 2.75
C THR A 172 -5.46 7.58 3.14
N TYR A 173 -5.36 8.54 2.24
CA TYR A 173 -4.65 9.79 2.47
C TYR A 173 -5.30 10.67 3.54
N TYR A 174 -4.45 11.22 4.41
CA TYR A 174 -4.80 12.20 5.44
C TYR A 174 -4.02 13.49 5.19
N LEU A 175 -4.58 14.33 4.35
CA LEU A 175 -3.90 15.50 3.80
C LEU A 175 -4.76 16.76 3.95
N LYS A 176 -4.10 17.92 3.81
CA LYS A 176 -4.77 19.21 3.63
C LYS A 176 -5.54 19.18 2.33
N GLU A 177 -6.75 19.72 2.38
CA GLU A 177 -7.63 19.75 1.22
C GLU A 177 -7.54 21.11 0.54
N PHE A 178 -7.21 21.11 -0.74
CA PHE A 178 -7.11 22.29 -1.56
C PHE A 178 -8.51 22.81 -1.92
N ALA A 179 -8.77 24.09 -1.68
CA ALA A 179 -10.04 24.73 -1.91
C ALA A 179 -10.11 25.51 -3.24
N GLY A 180 -8.98 25.62 -3.94
CA GLY A 180 -8.89 26.36 -5.20
C GLY A 180 -7.85 27.47 -5.14
N VAL A 181 -7.93 28.37 -6.12
CA VAL A 181 -7.07 29.55 -6.23
C VAL A 181 -7.94 30.78 -6.07
N ASN A 182 -7.47 31.74 -5.29
CA ASN A 182 -8.14 33.04 -5.17
C ASN A 182 -8.05 33.77 -6.51
N PRO A 183 -9.19 34.08 -7.15
CA PRO A 183 -9.20 34.74 -8.47
C PRO A 183 -8.66 36.17 -8.45
N GLU A 184 -8.60 36.82 -7.28
CA GLU A 184 -8.17 38.21 -7.16
C GLU A 184 -6.66 38.36 -7.11
N ASN A 185 -5.96 37.42 -6.45
CA ASN A 185 -4.52 37.56 -6.20
C ASN A 185 -3.69 36.32 -6.57
N GLY A 186 -4.34 35.21 -6.97
CA GLY A 186 -3.67 33.98 -7.35
C GLY A 186 -3.19 33.10 -6.17
N ASP A 187 -3.54 33.44 -4.93
CA ASP A 187 -3.16 32.66 -3.75
C ASP A 187 -3.84 31.28 -3.75
N ALA A 188 -3.09 30.26 -3.30
CA ALA A 188 -3.66 28.94 -3.04
C ALA A 188 -4.56 28.97 -1.80
N LEU A 189 -5.75 28.41 -1.91
CA LEU A 189 -6.74 28.34 -0.85
C LEU A 189 -6.85 26.91 -0.31
N TRP A 190 -6.98 26.81 1.00
CA TRP A 190 -7.04 25.56 1.73
C TRP A 190 -8.24 25.51 2.65
N TYR A 191 -8.74 24.32 2.97
CA TYR A 191 -9.76 24.17 3.99
C TYR A 191 -9.14 24.06 5.37
N LYS A 192 -9.78 24.71 6.37
CA LYS A 192 -9.50 24.54 7.78
C LYS A 192 -10.75 24.30 8.62
N ASN A 193 -10.59 23.61 9.75
CA ASN A 193 -11.63 23.47 10.74
C ASN A 193 -11.65 24.69 11.66
N THR A 194 -12.78 25.36 11.73
CA THR A 194 -13.00 26.51 12.61
C THR A 194 -14.13 26.17 13.56
N PHE A 195 -13.90 26.35 14.87
CA PHE A 195 -14.98 26.20 15.85
C PHE A 195 -15.92 27.41 15.78
N ASN A 196 -17.20 27.17 15.54
CA ASN A 196 -18.23 28.19 15.57
C ASN A 196 -18.90 28.22 16.95
N PRO A 197 -18.67 29.27 17.78
CA PRO A 197 -19.23 29.36 19.13
C PRO A 197 -20.76 29.42 19.17
N ALA A 198 -21.37 29.98 18.11
CA ALA A 198 -22.82 30.13 18.04
C ALA A 198 -23.56 28.81 17.81
N THR A 199 -22.97 27.94 16.97
CA THR A 199 -23.55 26.64 16.63
C THR A 199 -22.96 25.50 17.49
N GLN A 200 -21.86 25.76 18.24
CA GLN A 200 -21.05 24.80 18.99
C GLN A 200 -20.57 23.62 18.11
N LYS A 201 -20.36 23.89 16.82
CA LYS A 201 -19.89 22.90 15.83
C LYS A 201 -18.59 23.34 15.18
N ILE A 202 -17.85 22.35 14.71
CA ILE A 202 -16.70 22.59 13.83
C ILE A 202 -17.23 22.77 12.42
N GLU A 203 -16.91 23.91 11.83
CA GLU A 203 -17.26 24.26 10.44
C GLU A 203 -16.02 24.29 9.58
N LYS A 204 -16.20 23.93 8.31
CA LYS A 204 -15.15 23.93 7.31
C LYS A 204 -15.08 25.31 6.66
N THR A 205 -14.01 26.06 6.89
CA THR A 205 -13.78 27.40 6.33
C THR A 205 -12.56 27.40 5.43
N ILE A 206 -12.35 28.48 4.69
CA ILE A 206 -11.24 28.62 3.74
C ILE A 206 -10.17 29.55 4.35
N THR A 207 -8.91 29.24 4.10
CA THR A 207 -7.74 30.07 4.46
C THR A 207 -6.73 30.07 3.31
N ASN A 208 -5.97 31.14 3.18
CA ASN A 208 -4.79 31.21 2.29
C ASN A 208 -3.48 30.86 3.03
N ASP A 209 -3.53 30.66 4.35
CA ASP A 209 -2.36 30.21 5.11
C ASP A 209 -2.36 28.67 5.22
N ASN A 210 -1.38 28.05 4.55
CA ASN A 210 -1.20 26.60 4.61
C ASN A 210 -0.94 26.09 6.04
N LYS A 211 -0.36 26.92 6.95
CA LYS A 211 -0.09 26.52 8.34
C LYS A 211 -1.39 26.32 9.13
N GLU A 212 -2.41 27.09 8.84
CA GLU A 212 -3.72 26.97 9.47
C GLU A 212 -4.58 25.85 8.86
N ALA A 213 -4.22 25.37 7.68
CA ALA A 213 -4.98 24.33 6.99
C ALA A 213 -5.00 23.04 7.78
N THR A 214 -6.16 22.41 7.85
CA THR A 214 -6.39 21.17 8.59
C THR A 214 -6.27 19.97 7.67
N ASN A 215 -5.65 18.87 8.16
CA ASN A 215 -5.65 17.60 7.46
C ASN A 215 -7.01 16.91 7.59
N TYR A 216 -7.46 16.30 6.51
CA TYR A 216 -8.71 15.55 6.45
C TYR A 216 -8.46 14.13 5.95
N ASN A 217 -9.32 13.22 6.37
CA ASN A 217 -9.46 11.94 5.70
C ASN A 217 -10.09 12.21 4.32
N THR A 218 -9.28 12.11 3.27
CA THR A 218 -9.70 12.43 1.91
C THR A 218 -10.64 11.38 1.30
N GLY A 219 -10.74 10.20 1.92
CA GLY A 219 -11.43 9.04 1.35
C GLY A 219 -10.77 8.48 0.09
N LYS A 220 -9.60 9.02 -0.28
CA LYS A 220 -8.83 8.61 -1.46
C LYS A 220 -7.67 7.73 -1.04
N SER A 221 -7.44 6.66 -1.78
CA SER A 221 -6.43 5.65 -1.50
C SER A 221 -5.26 5.76 -2.46
N ALA A 222 -4.06 5.48 -1.97
CA ALA A 222 -2.87 5.27 -2.80
C ALA A 222 -2.86 3.89 -3.48
N ILE A 223 -3.85 3.03 -3.22
CA ILE A 223 -3.96 1.72 -3.85
C ILE A 223 -4.62 1.87 -5.22
N PRO A 224 -3.95 1.49 -6.32
CA PRO A 224 -4.55 1.54 -7.64
C PRO A 224 -5.75 0.60 -7.75
N LYS A 225 -6.76 0.99 -8.53
CA LYS A 225 -7.95 0.14 -8.72
C LYS A 225 -7.63 -1.12 -9.50
N VAL A 226 -6.80 -1.00 -10.53
CA VAL A 226 -6.32 -2.12 -11.34
C VAL A 226 -4.86 -1.87 -11.68
N TYR A 227 -4.04 -2.88 -11.53
CA TYR A 227 -2.67 -2.85 -12.01
C TYR A 227 -2.34 -4.14 -12.74
N GLY A 228 -1.39 -4.07 -13.64
CA GLY A 228 -1.01 -5.22 -14.44
C GLY A 228 -0.02 -4.85 -15.53
N GLY A 229 0.02 -5.69 -16.54
CA GLY A 229 0.86 -5.46 -17.69
C GLY A 229 0.47 -6.34 -18.87
N PHE A 230 0.95 -5.97 -20.01
CA PHE A 230 0.87 -6.81 -21.19
C PHE A 230 2.15 -6.70 -22.00
N GLY A 231 2.44 -7.72 -22.75
CA GLY A 231 3.63 -7.76 -23.55
C GLY A 231 3.53 -8.70 -24.71
N THR A 232 4.53 -8.60 -25.57
CA THR A 232 4.63 -9.48 -26.73
C THR A 232 6.08 -9.82 -27.00
N ASP A 233 6.32 -11.08 -27.35
CA ASP A 233 7.62 -11.60 -27.75
C ASP A 233 7.51 -12.12 -29.19
N ILE A 234 8.37 -11.59 -30.05
CA ILE A 234 8.46 -12.00 -31.45
C ILE A 234 9.87 -12.52 -31.69
N THR A 235 9.96 -13.79 -31.97
CA THR A 235 11.23 -14.43 -32.36
C THR A 235 11.17 -14.81 -33.86
N TYR A 236 12.04 -14.20 -34.63
CA TYR A 236 12.24 -14.57 -36.03
C TYR A 236 13.67 -15.07 -36.23
N LYS A 237 13.79 -16.37 -36.49
CA LYS A 237 15.08 -17.06 -36.63
C LYS A 237 16.01 -16.77 -35.44
N ARG A 238 16.98 -15.84 -35.62
CA ARG A 238 17.99 -15.50 -34.61
C ARG A 238 17.76 -14.15 -33.95
N VAL A 239 16.65 -13.50 -34.25
CA VAL A 239 16.28 -12.18 -33.70
C VAL A 239 15.11 -12.35 -32.79
N ASN A 240 15.21 -11.84 -31.57
CA ASN A 240 14.10 -11.77 -30.62
C ASN A 240 13.81 -10.31 -30.27
N LEU A 241 12.56 -9.92 -30.39
CA LEU A 241 12.04 -8.62 -29.96
C LEU A 241 11.04 -8.86 -28.83
N SER A 242 11.27 -8.26 -27.69
CA SER A 242 10.37 -8.29 -26.54
C SER A 242 9.91 -6.87 -26.20
N VAL A 243 8.61 -6.69 -26.08
CA VAL A 243 7.98 -5.42 -25.70
C VAL A 243 7.09 -5.67 -24.51
N ASN A 244 7.32 -4.96 -23.41
CA ASN A 244 6.56 -5.07 -22.17
C ASN A 244 6.02 -3.71 -21.76
N LEU A 245 4.73 -3.67 -21.42
CA LEU A 245 4.07 -2.52 -20.83
C LEU A 245 3.54 -2.88 -19.45
N HIS A 246 3.85 -2.05 -18.46
CA HIS A 246 3.26 -2.12 -17.13
C HIS A 246 2.34 -0.92 -16.96
N THR A 247 1.18 -1.16 -16.39
CA THR A 247 0.16 -0.12 -16.20
C THR A 247 -0.45 -0.21 -14.81
N SER A 248 -0.72 0.96 -14.24
CA SER A 248 -1.50 1.15 -13.02
C SER A 248 -2.63 2.14 -13.34
N LEU A 249 -3.86 1.73 -13.13
CA LEU A 249 -5.05 2.52 -13.48
C LEU A 249 -5.70 3.09 -12.24
N ALA A 250 -6.08 4.38 -12.33
CA ALA A 250 -6.72 5.12 -11.25
C ALA A 250 -5.91 5.09 -9.95
N ASP A 251 -4.61 5.18 -10.09
CA ASP A 251 -3.67 5.42 -9.00
C ASP A 251 -3.82 6.86 -8.52
N MET A 252 -3.67 7.06 -7.22
CA MET A 252 -3.67 8.38 -6.60
C MET A 252 -2.29 8.62 -6.04
N ASP A 253 -1.52 9.46 -6.68
CA ASP A 253 -0.19 9.82 -6.22
C ASP A 253 -0.17 11.23 -5.61
N MET A 254 0.70 11.46 -4.65
CA MET A 254 0.89 12.73 -4.01
C MET A 254 2.02 13.50 -4.68
N MET A 255 1.71 14.65 -5.26
CA MET A 255 2.75 15.57 -5.72
C MET A 255 3.37 16.30 -4.53
N ILE A 256 4.60 15.96 -4.17
CA ILE A 256 5.32 16.51 -3.02
C ILE A 256 5.52 18.03 -3.14
N SER A 257 5.60 18.57 -4.36
CA SER A 257 5.82 20.00 -4.60
C SER A 257 4.60 20.88 -4.39
N THR A 258 3.38 20.31 -4.37
CA THR A 258 2.12 21.08 -4.32
C THR A 258 1.14 20.59 -3.28
N ASP A 259 1.48 19.56 -2.48
CA ASP A 259 0.55 18.86 -1.56
C ASP A 259 -0.78 18.46 -2.24
N LEU A 260 -0.75 18.28 -3.55
CA LEU A 260 -1.91 17.93 -4.37
C LEU A 260 -1.92 16.42 -4.61
N CYS A 261 -3.05 15.79 -4.30
CA CYS A 261 -3.29 14.40 -4.67
C CYS A 261 -3.92 14.37 -6.08
N SER A 262 -3.18 13.86 -7.06
CA SER A 262 -3.66 13.72 -8.44
C SER A 262 -3.93 12.25 -8.78
N ILE A 263 -4.89 12.03 -9.69
CA ILE A 263 -5.11 10.71 -10.28
C ILE A 263 -4.12 10.56 -11.42
N LEU A 264 -3.21 9.62 -11.29
CA LEU A 264 -2.23 9.31 -12.32
C LEU A 264 -2.48 7.91 -12.88
N THR A 265 -2.32 7.78 -14.18
CA THR A 265 -2.19 6.49 -14.84
C THR A 265 -0.73 6.32 -15.21
N HIS A 266 -0.05 5.39 -14.54
CA HIS A 266 1.34 5.10 -14.83
C HIS A 266 1.44 4.03 -15.90
N MET A 267 2.18 4.31 -16.94
CA MET A 267 2.53 3.33 -17.96
C MET A 267 4.05 3.31 -18.17
N VAL A 268 4.66 2.15 -17.96
CA VAL A 268 6.09 1.93 -18.20
C VAL A 268 6.25 0.99 -19.38
N LEU A 269 6.89 1.47 -20.42
CA LEU A 269 7.21 0.69 -21.62
C LEU A 269 8.67 0.21 -21.57
N THR A 270 8.86 -1.10 -21.62
CA THR A 270 10.19 -1.70 -21.73
C THR A 270 10.31 -2.42 -23.09
N ILE A 271 11.29 -2.02 -23.90
CA ILE A 271 11.61 -2.68 -25.18
C ILE A 271 12.98 -3.33 -25.07
N GLN A 272 13.03 -4.62 -25.34
CA GLN A 272 14.27 -5.40 -25.35
C GLN A 272 14.46 -6.06 -26.71
N LEU A 273 15.59 -5.77 -27.35
CA LEU A 273 16.01 -6.43 -28.58
C LEU A 273 17.23 -7.31 -28.27
N ILE A 274 17.11 -8.60 -28.53
CA ILE A 274 18.18 -9.58 -28.33
C ILE A 274 18.56 -10.17 -29.69
N LEU A 275 19.82 -9.97 -30.11
CA LEU A 275 20.44 -10.60 -31.28
C LEU A 275 21.28 -11.78 -30.78
N ILE A 276 20.94 -12.99 -31.19
CA ILE A 276 21.71 -14.20 -30.91
C ILE A 276 22.55 -14.52 -32.15
N LYS A 277 23.83 -14.14 -32.14
CA LYS A 277 24.80 -14.46 -33.19
C LYS A 277 25.96 -15.24 -32.57
N HIS A 278 26.18 -16.50 -33.03
CA HIS A 278 27.33 -17.34 -32.65
C HIS A 278 27.68 -17.41 -31.15
N GLY A 279 26.67 -17.63 -30.28
CA GLY A 279 26.92 -17.82 -28.85
C GLY A 279 27.17 -16.53 -28.06
N LEU A 280 27.20 -15.36 -28.69
CA LEU A 280 27.33 -14.07 -28.02
C LEU A 280 25.95 -13.39 -27.87
N ARG A 281 25.52 -13.19 -26.64
CA ARG A 281 24.28 -12.43 -26.29
C ARG A 281 24.62 -10.93 -26.28
N LYS A 282 24.17 -10.16 -27.25
CA LYS A 282 24.15 -8.69 -27.13
C LYS A 282 22.74 -8.25 -26.77
N THR A 283 22.58 -7.79 -25.57
CA THR A 283 21.30 -7.25 -25.06
C THR A 283 21.35 -5.74 -25.12
N ARG A 284 20.35 -5.12 -25.75
CA ARG A 284 20.15 -3.68 -25.70
C ARG A 284 18.80 -3.44 -25.05
N GLN A 285 18.82 -2.96 -23.81
CA GLN A 285 17.60 -2.56 -23.07
C GLN A 285 17.43 -1.04 -23.22
N ARG A 286 16.22 -0.61 -23.56
CA ARG A 286 15.81 0.80 -23.43
C ARG A 286 14.54 0.85 -22.59
N LEU A 287 14.60 1.60 -21.48
CA LEU A 287 13.47 1.94 -20.65
C LEU A 287 12.93 3.31 -21.10
N PHE A 288 11.64 3.35 -21.42
CA PHE A 288 10.93 4.57 -21.71
C PHE A 288 9.81 4.71 -20.67
N HIS A 289 9.82 5.83 -19.95
CA HIS A 289 8.69 6.20 -19.09
C HIS A 289 7.77 7.13 -19.89
N VAL A 290 6.54 6.71 -20.07
CA VAL A 290 5.50 7.51 -20.69
C VAL A 290 4.48 7.85 -19.63
N TRP A 291 4.32 9.14 -19.37
CA TRP A 291 3.27 9.69 -18.51
C TRP A 291 2.08 10.05 -19.41
N ILE A 292 0.92 9.52 -19.13
CA ILE A 292 -0.32 9.88 -19.81
C ILE A 292 -1.32 10.42 -18.79
#